data_85bf262528932803810c01621e0d16f3
#
_entry.id   85bf262528932803810c01621e0d16f3
#
_cell.length_a   1.000
_cell.length_b   1.000
_cell.length_c   1.000
_cell.angle_alpha   90.00
_cell.angle_beta   90.00
_cell.angle_gamma   90.00
#
_symmetry.space_group_name_H-M   'P 1'
#
loop_
_entity.id
_entity.type
_entity.pdbx_description
1 polymer ?
#
loop_
_entity_poly.entity_id
_entity_poly.type
_entity_poly.pdbx_seq_one_letter_code
_entity_poly.pdbx_strand_id
1 'polypeptide(L)'
;FGVQSFPTSHDVPCVGYRIHTPDGKTMTIATDLGVLTPPVHEALAGCDLVALESNYDLHMLRSGPYPYYLRSRIESARGHLSNDECAAKLLELIQEGCKRFALCHLSQENNTPALALQTVFNTLGAAGVVPDKDCIVQAQRRNEVSPALEF
;
A
#
# COMPACT_ATOMS: atom_id res chain seq x y z
N PHE A 1 16.30 -15.05 8.75
CA PHE A 1 15.11 -14.21 8.63
C PHE A 1 14.23 -14.40 9.86
N GLY A 2 13.74 -13.28 10.45
CA GLY A 2 12.66 -13.28 11.42
C GLY A 2 11.37 -12.85 10.73
N VAL A 3 10.23 -13.53 11.02
CA VAL A 3 8.94 -13.19 10.44
C VAL A 3 7.91 -13.07 11.56
N GLN A 4 7.20 -11.95 11.60
CA GLN A 4 6.11 -11.68 12.53
C GLN A 4 4.83 -11.40 11.73
N SER A 5 3.74 -12.05 12.06
CA SER A 5 2.42 -11.74 11.51
C SER A 5 1.70 -10.73 12.38
N PHE A 6 0.86 -9.89 11.76
CA PHE A 6 -0.04 -8.98 12.44
C PHE A 6 -1.41 -8.98 11.76
N PRO A 7 -2.51 -8.75 12.49
CA PRO A 7 -3.85 -8.76 11.92
C PRO A 7 -4.08 -7.55 11.00
N THR A 8 -4.78 -7.78 9.88
CA THR A 8 -5.32 -6.72 9.02
C THR A 8 -6.85 -6.67 9.16
N SER A 9 -7.44 -5.51 8.88
CA SER A 9 -8.89 -5.33 8.97
C SER A 9 -9.55 -5.70 7.64
N HIS A 10 -10.07 -6.91 7.57
CA HIS A 10 -10.74 -7.45 6.38
C HIS A 10 -12.00 -8.24 6.75
N ASP A 11 -12.82 -8.59 5.76
CA ASP A 11 -14.08 -9.33 5.97
C ASP A 11 -13.86 -10.81 6.35
N VAL A 12 -12.70 -11.35 6.03
CA VAL A 12 -12.21 -12.65 6.51
C VAL A 12 -10.93 -12.45 7.34
N PRO A 13 -10.56 -13.41 8.22
CA PRO A 13 -9.31 -13.32 8.96
C PRO A 13 -8.11 -13.22 8.01
N CYS A 14 -7.41 -12.09 8.06
CA CYS A 14 -6.23 -11.80 7.24
C CYS A 14 -5.08 -11.31 8.11
N VAL A 15 -3.86 -11.50 7.62
CA VAL A 15 -2.64 -11.06 8.29
C VAL A 15 -1.67 -10.41 7.29
N GLY A 16 -0.96 -9.40 7.76
CA GLY A 16 0.26 -8.91 7.14
C GLY A 16 1.50 -9.53 7.79
N TYR A 17 2.66 -9.26 7.22
CA TYR A 17 3.94 -9.79 7.68
C TYR A 17 4.98 -8.70 7.79
N ARG A 18 5.67 -8.67 8.95
CA ARG A 18 6.90 -7.91 9.14
C ARG A 18 8.08 -8.89 9.13
N ILE A 19 9.06 -8.62 8.29
CA ILE A 19 10.18 -9.50 7.99
C ILE A 19 11.48 -8.79 8.33
N HIS A 20 12.31 -9.43 9.14
CA HIS A 20 13.66 -8.98 9.46
C HIS A 20 14.69 -9.86 8.73
N THR A 21 15.57 -9.21 8.00
CA THR A 21 16.64 -9.89 7.27
C THR A 21 17.88 -10.10 8.15
N PRO A 22 18.76 -11.06 7.82
CA PRO A 22 19.96 -11.32 8.62
C PRO A 22 20.95 -10.16 8.69
N ASP A 23 20.93 -9.25 7.70
CA ASP A 23 21.74 -8.03 7.63
C ASP A 23 21.11 -6.82 8.34
N GLY A 24 20.00 -7.04 9.07
CA GLY A 24 19.36 -6.04 9.93
C GLY A 24 18.35 -5.14 9.24
N LYS A 25 17.98 -5.42 7.99
CA LYS A 25 16.92 -4.70 7.29
C LYS A 25 15.54 -5.19 7.70
N THR A 26 14.56 -4.32 7.52
CA THR A 26 13.16 -4.64 7.84
C THR A 26 12.25 -4.31 6.66
N MET A 27 11.39 -5.24 6.30
CA MET A 27 10.32 -5.00 5.34
C MET A 27 8.96 -5.41 5.91
N THR A 28 7.91 -4.74 5.47
CA THR A 28 6.52 -5.10 5.83
C THR A 28 5.67 -5.25 4.58
N ILE A 29 4.83 -6.28 4.57
CA ILE A 29 3.81 -6.54 3.54
C ILE A 29 2.44 -6.47 4.21
N ALA A 30 1.58 -5.56 3.74
CA ALA A 30 0.21 -5.40 4.24
C ALA A 30 -0.77 -5.23 3.08
N THR A 31 -1.61 -6.22 2.88
CA THR A 31 -2.71 -6.24 1.90
C THR A 31 -3.98 -6.74 2.56
N ASP A 32 -5.12 -6.65 1.87
CA ASP A 32 -6.43 -7.03 2.42
C ASP A 32 -6.73 -6.28 3.73
N LEU A 33 -6.78 -4.95 3.63
CA LEU A 33 -7.09 -4.07 4.76
C LEU A 33 -7.90 -2.87 4.30
N GLY A 34 -9.05 -2.66 4.93
CA GLY A 34 -9.91 -1.51 4.66
C GLY A 34 -9.57 -0.28 5.50
N VAL A 35 -8.71 -0.44 6.52
CA VAL A 35 -8.24 0.64 7.39
C VAL A 35 -6.90 0.29 8.03
N LEU A 36 -6.07 1.31 8.25
CA LEU A 36 -4.80 1.17 8.96
C LEU A 36 -5.06 1.14 10.47
N THR A 37 -5.09 -0.06 11.03
CA THR A 37 -5.27 -0.27 12.49
C THR A 37 -3.95 -0.04 13.25
N PRO A 38 -3.99 0.16 14.60
CA PRO A 38 -2.77 0.29 15.39
C PRO A 38 -1.72 -0.80 15.13
N PRO A 39 -2.05 -2.11 15.08
CA PRO A 39 -1.06 -3.14 14.74
C PRO A 39 -0.43 -2.96 13.34
N VAL A 40 -1.20 -2.46 12.37
CA VAL A 40 -0.69 -2.17 11.03
C VAL A 40 0.28 -0.98 11.08
N HIS A 41 -0.08 0.11 11.77
CA HIS A 41 0.80 1.27 11.95
C HIS A 41 2.13 0.87 12.61
N GLU A 42 2.09 0.07 13.67
CA GLU A 42 3.28 -0.43 14.36
C GLU A 42 4.16 -1.29 13.44
N ALA A 43 3.53 -2.16 12.64
CA ALA A 43 4.25 -3.03 11.71
C ALA A 43 4.89 -2.28 10.54
N LEU A 44 4.33 -1.14 10.13
CA LEU A 44 4.87 -0.31 9.04
C LEU A 44 5.99 0.62 9.50
N ALA A 45 6.02 0.98 10.79
CA ALA A 45 7.00 1.95 11.32
C ALA A 45 8.43 1.43 11.26
N GLY A 46 9.38 2.29 10.88
CA GLY A 46 10.82 1.99 10.88
C GLY A 46 11.23 0.89 9.88
N CYS A 47 10.49 0.71 8.80
CA CYS A 47 10.85 -0.23 7.73
C CYS A 47 11.81 0.41 6.71
N ASP A 48 12.67 -0.41 6.13
CA ASP A 48 13.51 -0.05 4.98
C ASP A 48 12.72 -0.18 3.66
N LEU A 49 11.78 -1.14 3.61
CA LEU A 49 10.85 -1.34 2.49
C LEU A 49 9.43 -1.63 3.00
N VAL A 50 8.46 -1.01 2.38
CA VAL A 50 7.04 -1.27 2.65
C VAL A 50 6.31 -1.67 1.37
N ALA A 51 5.67 -2.83 1.39
CA ALA A 51 4.71 -3.29 0.39
C ALA A 51 3.30 -3.09 0.95
N LEU A 52 2.59 -2.08 0.46
CA LEU A 52 1.28 -1.68 0.96
C LEU A 52 0.22 -1.78 -0.12
N GLU A 53 -0.98 -2.16 0.28
CA GLU A 53 -2.14 -2.15 -0.60
C GLU A 53 -2.42 -0.75 -1.15
N SER A 54 -2.67 -0.68 -2.47
CA SER A 54 -3.21 0.46 -3.19
C SER A 54 -4.29 -0.08 -4.13
N ASN A 55 -5.45 -0.44 -3.55
CA ASN A 55 -6.39 -1.31 -4.25
C ASN A 55 -7.18 -0.58 -5.30
N TYR A 56 -7.80 0.56 -4.97
CA TYR A 56 -8.72 1.22 -5.88
C TYR A 56 -8.54 2.74 -5.95
N ASP A 57 -8.85 3.27 -7.12
CA ASP A 57 -9.15 4.68 -7.32
C ASP A 57 -10.62 4.93 -6.97
N LEU A 58 -10.88 5.95 -6.15
CA LEU A 58 -12.21 6.24 -5.63
C LEU A 58 -13.20 6.62 -6.74
N HIS A 59 -12.74 7.37 -7.74
CA HIS A 59 -13.59 7.77 -8.87
C HIS A 59 -13.92 6.56 -9.76
N MET A 60 -12.94 5.71 -10.08
CA MET A 60 -13.18 4.49 -10.87
C MET A 60 -14.16 3.56 -10.14
N LEU A 61 -13.99 3.36 -8.83
CA LEU A 61 -14.90 2.50 -8.05
C LEU A 61 -16.33 3.04 -8.05
N ARG A 62 -16.51 4.35 -7.85
CA ARG A 62 -17.85 4.97 -7.75
C ARG A 62 -18.55 5.11 -9.09
N SER A 63 -17.82 5.36 -10.17
CA SER A 63 -18.35 5.47 -11.53
C SER A 63 -18.41 4.14 -12.29
N GLY A 64 -17.78 3.09 -11.76
CA GLY A 64 -17.67 1.79 -12.39
C GLY A 64 -18.94 0.95 -12.32
N PRO A 65 -18.93 -0.24 -12.97
CA PRO A 65 -20.12 -1.08 -13.13
C PRO A 65 -20.52 -1.86 -11.87
N TYR A 66 -19.77 -1.79 -10.78
CA TYR A 66 -20.06 -2.54 -9.57
C TYR A 66 -21.34 -2.07 -8.90
N PRO A 67 -22.21 -2.99 -8.44
CA PRO A 67 -23.41 -2.64 -7.71
C PRO A 67 -23.06 -1.96 -6.37
N TYR A 68 -24.00 -1.16 -5.88
CA TYR A 68 -23.80 -0.35 -4.66
C TYR A 68 -23.28 -1.15 -3.46
N TYR A 69 -23.83 -2.32 -3.20
CA TYR A 69 -23.43 -3.16 -2.05
C TYR A 69 -21.95 -3.58 -2.12
N LEU A 70 -21.46 -3.86 -3.34
CA LEU A 70 -20.06 -4.25 -3.53
C LEU A 70 -19.13 -3.05 -3.38
N ARG A 71 -19.51 -1.88 -3.92
CA ARG A 71 -18.75 -0.64 -3.74
C ARG A 71 -18.65 -0.26 -2.26
N SER A 72 -19.79 -0.28 -1.53
CA SER A 72 -19.81 -0.02 -0.10
C SER A 72 -18.96 -0.99 0.72
N ARG A 73 -18.92 -2.26 0.33
CA ARG A 73 -18.05 -3.26 0.96
C ARG A 73 -16.57 -2.94 0.73
N ILE A 74 -16.19 -2.60 -0.50
CA ILE A 74 -14.80 -2.26 -0.85
C ILE A 74 -14.33 -1.01 -0.10
N GLU A 75 -15.17 0.03 -0.02
CA GLU A 75 -14.87 1.28 0.70
C GLU A 75 -14.95 1.14 2.24
N SER A 76 -15.41 0.02 2.77
CA SER A 76 -15.61 -0.15 4.22
C SER A 76 -14.28 -0.36 4.95
N ALA A 77 -14.29 -0.14 6.28
CA ALA A 77 -13.13 -0.44 7.15
C ALA A 77 -12.69 -1.90 7.13
N ARG A 78 -13.48 -2.80 6.55
CA ARG A 78 -13.17 -4.21 6.35
C ARG A 78 -13.05 -4.58 4.86
N GLY A 79 -12.93 -3.60 4.00
CA GLY A 79 -12.74 -3.76 2.56
C GLY A 79 -11.28 -3.67 2.17
N HIS A 80 -10.95 -2.64 1.39
CA HIS A 80 -9.61 -2.41 0.84
C HIS A 80 -9.17 -0.96 1.00
N LEU A 81 -7.87 -0.72 0.92
CA LEU A 81 -7.27 0.60 1.02
C LEU A 81 -7.30 1.30 -0.34
N SER A 82 -7.76 2.54 -0.37
CA SER A 82 -7.74 3.37 -1.56
C SER A 82 -6.32 3.86 -1.92
N ASN A 83 -6.15 4.33 -3.16
CA ASN A 83 -4.90 4.98 -3.59
C ASN A 83 -4.57 6.21 -2.72
N ASP A 84 -5.58 7.00 -2.33
CA ASP A 84 -5.40 8.21 -1.52
C ASP A 84 -4.93 7.88 -0.10
N GLU A 85 -5.54 6.88 0.54
CA GLU A 85 -5.14 6.44 1.88
C GLU A 85 -3.74 5.82 1.88
N CYS A 86 -3.43 5.02 0.85
CA CYS A 86 -2.09 4.50 0.64
C CYS A 86 -1.08 5.64 0.49
N ALA A 87 -1.35 6.62 -0.38
CA ALA A 87 -0.47 7.76 -0.62
C ALA A 87 -0.21 8.58 0.64
N ALA A 88 -1.25 8.85 1.44
CA ALA A 88 -1.14 9.55 2.71
C ALA A 88 -0.21 8.79 3.68
N LYS A 89 -0.38 7.46 3.77
CA LYS A 89 0.49 6.63 4.64
C LYS A 89 1.93 6.57 4.16
N LEU A 90 2.15 6.49 2.85
CA LEU A 90 3.50 6.55 2.30
C LEU A 90 4.21 7.84 2.66
N LEU A 91 3.52 8.98 2.58
CA LEU A 91 4.08 10.28 2.97
C LEU A 91 4.53 10.30 4.43
N GLU A 92 3.71 9.78 5.36
CA GLU A 92 4.08 9.65 6.77
C GLU A 92 5.37 8.81 6.93
N LEU A 93 5.40 7.63 6.30
CA LEU A 93 6.54 6.71 6.38
C LEU A 93 7.83 7.29 5.77
N ILE A 94 7.72 8.09 4.70
CA ILE A 94 8.86 8.82 4.12
C ILE A 94 9.41 9.84 5.12
N GLN A 95 8.55 10.56 5.82
CA GLN A 95 8.94 11.51 6.87
C GLN A 95 9.62 10.81 8.06
N GLU A 96 9.26 9.54 8.31
CA GLU A 96 9.89 8.67 9.31
C GLU A 96 11.19 8.00 8.82
N GLY A 97 11.55 8.16 7.54
CA GLY A 97 12.82 7.70 6.95
C GLY A 97 12.75 6.50 6.02
N CYS A 98 11.57 5.90 5.81
CA CYS A 98 11.40 4.83 4.82
C CYS A 98 11.54 5.37 3.40
N LYS A 99 12.27 4.66 2.52
CA LYS A 99 12.56 5.16 1.16
C LYS A 99 12.17 4.20 0.03
N ARG A 100 11.64 3.04 0.33
CA ARG A 100 11.30 2.02 -0.68
C ARG A 100 9.87 1.55 -0.49
N PHE A 101 9.09 1.63 -1.55
CA PHE A 101 7.66 1.31 -1.51
C PHE A 101 7.23 0.50 -2.72
N ALA A 102 6.47 -0.57 -2.47
CA ALA A 102 5.78 -1.36 -3.47
C ALA A 102 4.27 -1.19 -3.29
N LEU A 103 3.60 -0.61 -4.28
CA LEU A 103 2.12 -0.57 -4.32
C LEU A 103 1.62 -1.93 -4.76
N CYS A 104 0.88 -2.61 -3.89
CA CYS A 104 0.45 -3.98 -4.10
C CYS A 104 -1.07 -4.10 -4.16
N HIS A 105 -1.57 -5.28 -4.57
CA HIS A 105 -2.97 -5.65 -4.54
C HIS A 105 -3.91 -4.67 -5.26
N LEU A 106 -3.47 -4.16 -6.42
CA LEU A 106 -4.26 -3.25 -7.25
C LEU A 106 -5.47 -3.98 -7.85
N SER A 107 -6.66 -3.39 -7.75
CA SER A 107 -7.87 -3.89 -8.39
C SER A 107 -7.72 -3.90 -9.91
N GLN A 108 -8.20 -4.96 -10.54
CA GLN A 108 -8.23 -5.05 -12.00
C GLN A 108 -9.28 -4.12 -12.62
N GLU A 109 -10.41 -3.95 -11.95
CA GLU A 109 -11.56 -3.21 -12.46
C GLU A 109 -11.56 -1.73 -12.02
N ASN A 110 -11.00 -1.43 -10.85
CA ASN A 110 -11.13 -0.12 -10.21
C ASN A 110 -9.80 0.58 -10.00
N ASN A 111 -8.75 0.16 -10.72
CA ASN A 111 -7.42 0.78 -10.63
C ASN A 111 -6.58 0.49 -11.88
N THR A 112 -5.51 1.25 -12.03
CA THR A 112 -4.40 0.94 -12.93
C THR A 112 -3.08 1.26 -12.25
N PRO A 113 -1.96 0.59 -12.60
CA PRO A 113 -0.64 0.93 -12.06
C PRO A 113 -0.27 2.42 -12.25
N ALA A 114 -0.60 2.97 -13.42
CA ALA A 114 -0.33 4.38 -13.73
C ALA A 114 -1.12 5.33 -12.82
N LEU A 115 -2.40 5.04 -12.57
CA LEU A 115 -3.26 5.87 -11.73
C LEU A 115 -2.85 5.80 -10.25
N ALA A 116 -2.52 4.61 -9.76
CA ALA A 116 -2.01 4.43 -8.39
C ALA A 116 -0.71 5.24 -8.17
N LEU A 117 0.25 5.13 -9.10
CA LEU A 117 1.49 5.92 -9.05
C LEU A 117 1.23 7.42 -9.15
N GLN A 118 0.34 7.86 -10.02
CA GLN A 118 0.01 9.28 -10.18
C GLN A 118 -0.59 9.86 -8.90
N THR A 119 -1.51 9.13 -8.24
CA THR A 119 -2.09 9.56 -6.95
C THR A 119 -1.02 9.72 -5.89
N VAL A 120 -0.13 8.73 -5.76
CA VAL A 120 1.00 8.80 -4.82
C VAL A 120 1.91 9.98 -5.15
N PHE A 121 2.33 10.14 -6.41
CA PHE A 121 3.25 11.21 -6.82
C PHE A 121 2.65 12.60 -6.65
N ASN A 122 1.35 12.78 -6.86
CA ASN A 122 0.67 14.04 -6.58
C ASN A 122 0.69 14.37 -5.10
N THR A 123 0.40 13.41 -4.23
CA THR A 123 0.44 13.58 -2.76
C THR A 123 1.86 13.90 -2.28
N LEU A 124 2.85 13.16 -2.74
CA LEU A 124 4.25 13.38 -2.39
C LEU A 124 4.76 14.73 -2.89
N GLY A 125 4.48 15.08 -4.14
CA GLY A 125 4.87 16.35 -4.76
C GLY A 125 4.27 17.56 -4.06
N ALA A 126 3.02 17.49 -3.61
CA ALA A 126 2.37 18.54 -2.82
C ALA A 126 3.09 18.78 -1.47
N ALA A 127 3.76 17.78 -0.93
CA ALA A 127 4.58 17.87 0.28
C ALA A 127 6.07 18.15 0.01
N GLY A 128 6.47 18.39 -1.25
CA GLY A 128 7.85 18.67 -1.64
C GLY A 128 8.76 17.43 -1.74
N VAL A 129 8.19 16.23 -1.69
CA VAL A 129 8.93 14.97 -1.87
C VAL A 129 9.04 14.66 -3.36
N VAL A 130 10.26 14.37 -3.82
CA VAL A 130 10.54 14.09 -5.23
C VAL A 130 10.79 12.60 -5.43
N PRO A 131 9.88 11.86 -6.11
CA PRO A 131 10.10 10.46 -6.47
C PRO A 131 11.41 10.28 -7.27
N ASP A 132 12.03 9.11 -7.15
CA ASP A 132 13.33 8.72 -7.71
C ASP A 132 14.54 9.49 -7.14
N LYS A 133 14.32 10.53 -6.34
CA LYS A 133 15.34 11.25 -5.61
C LYS A 133 15.25 10.99 -4.11
N ASP A 134 14.11 11.25 -3.52
CA ASP A 134 13.90 11.15 -2.07
C ASP A 134 13.38 9.76 -1.66
N CYS A 135 12.65 9.10 -2.56
CA CYS A 135 12.13 7.74 -2.37
C CYS A 135 11.93 7.04 -3.71
N ILE A 136 11.80 5.72 -3.69
CA ILE A 136 11.41 4.89 -4.84
C ILE A 136 10.05 4.27 -4.55
N VAL A 137 9.13 4.45 -5.48
CA VAL A 137 7.79 3.85 -5.43
C VAL A 137 7.55 3.07 -6.71
N GLN A 138 7.18 1.80 -6.59
CA GLN A 138 6.81 0.94 -7.71
C GLN A 138 5.39 0.41 -7.55
N ALA A 139 4.59 0.44 -8.60
CA ALA A 139 3.36 -0.35 -8.67
C ALA A 139 3.69 -1.77 -9.14
N GLN A 140 3.31 -2.77 -8.34
CA GLN A 140 3.59 -4.17 -8.66
C GLN A 140 2.68 -4.67 -9.79
N ARG A 141 3.26 -5.45 -10.69
CA ARG A 141 2.56 -6.03 -11.83
C ARG A 141 1.73 -7.24 -11.40
N ARG A 142 0.56 -7.41 -12.02
CA ARG A 142 -0.34 -8.51 -11.68
C ARG A 142 0.11 -9.86 -12.23
N ASN A 143 0.49 -9.89 -13.49
CA ASN A 143 0.66 -11.13 -14.26
C ASN A 143 2.10 -11.39 -14.68
N GLU A 144 3.04 -10.61 -14.23
CA GLU A 144 4.46 -10.71 -14.56
C GLU A 144 5.32 -10.26 -13.39
N VAL A 145 6.56 -10.66 -13.39
CA VAL A 145 7.53 -10.26 -12.36
C VAL A 145 7.81 -8.76 -12.50
N SER A 146 7.64 -8.03 -11.40
CA SER A 146 8.03 -6.62 -11.33
C SER A 146 9.55 -6.48 -11.23
N PRO A 147 10.12 -5.33 -11.63
CA PRO A 147 11.53 -5.05 -11.37
C PRO A 147 11.87 -5.20 -9.87
N ALA A 148 13.08 -5.65 -9.56
CA ALA A 148 13.53 -5.80 -8.19
C ALA A 148 13.60 -4.42 -7.49
N LEU A 149 13.16 -4.38 -6.23
CA LEU A 149 13.38 -3.28 -5.31
C LEU A 149 14.46 -3.69 -4.32
N GLU A 150 15.61 -3.05 -4.43
CA GLU A 150 16.71 -3.23 -3.46
C GLU A 150 16.59 -2.25 -2.31
N PHE A 151 16.88 -2.70 -1.08
CA PHE A 151 16.77 -1.89 0.14
C PHE A 151 17.83 -2.26 1.18
#